data_ad133e3b7c1d541e19908864140ae615
#
_entry.id   ad133e3b7c1d541e19908864140ae615
#
_cell.length_a   1.000
_cell.length_b   1.000
_cell.length_c   1.000
_cell.angle_alpha   90.00
_cell.angle_beta   90.00
_cell.angle_gamma   90.00
#
_symmetry.space_group_name_H-M   'P 1'
#
loop_
_entity.id
_entity.type
_entity.pdbx_description
1 polymer ?
#
loop_
_entity_poly.entity_id
_entity_poly.type
_entity_poly.pdbx_seq_one_letter_code
_entity_poly.pdbx_strand_id
1 'polypeptide(L)'
;MKKVIKLIVVIFTILLGYICVNSAIIYNYLREYGYGINELPKTVAVWMRVSAGFTVAESDNADFFIGRSYSGYYKKMCEKKGYYVEQMGRDMIATNSQKRYESIYFSPDIDVWCHWFRLYEICSNDGKITIDEFRKLE
;
A
#
# COMPACT_ATOMS: atom_id res chain seq x y z
N MET A 1 -7.12 -24.87 32.77
CA MET A 1 -7.67 -23.51 32.50
C MET A 1 -6.66 -22.40 32.79
N LYS A 2 -6.15 -22.24 34.03
CA LYS A 2 -5.19 -21.17 34.41
C LYS A 2 -3.88 -21.16 33.58
N LYS A 3 -3.32 -22.32 33.20
CA LYS A 3 -2.10 -22.39 32.36
C LYS A 3 -2.34 -21.92 30.94
N VAL A 4 -3.49 -22.24 30.35
CA VAL A 4 -3.87 -21.81 28.99
C VAL A 4 -4.05 -20.30 28.94
N ILE A 5 -4.74 -19.72 29.94
CA ILE A 5 -4.92 -18.26 30.04
C ILE A 5 -3.56 -17.55 30.14
N LYS A 6 -2.64 -18.04 30.99
CA LYS A 6 -1.29 -17.47 31.08
C LYS A 6 -0.54 -17.52 29.76
N LEU A 7 -0.63 -18.63 29.02
CA LEU A 7 -0.01 -18.76 27.71
C LEU A 7 -0.57 -17.76 26.72
N ILE A 8 -1.89 -17.60 26.66
CA ILE A 8 -2.57 -16.63 25.78
C ILE A 8 -2.11 -15.20 26.10
N VAL A 9 -2.05 -14.83 27.38
CA VAL A 9 -1.59 -13.51 27.82
C VAL A 9 -0.15 -13.26 27.39
N VAL A 10 0.74 -14.24 27.57
CA VAL A 10 2.15 -14.12 27.13
C VAL A 10 2.25 -13.92 25.61
N ILE A 11 1.55 -14.73 24.83
CA ILE A 11 1.53 -14.61 23.37
C ILE A 11 1.00 -13.23 22.94
N PHE A 12 -0.10 -12.77 23.55
CA PHE A 12 -0.67 -11.46 23.26
C PHE A 12 0.29 -10.31 23.60
N THR A 13 0.99 -10.40 24.73
CA THR A 13 1.98 -9.38 25.14
C THR A 13 3.16 -9.32 24.16
N ILE A 14 3.66 -10.48 23.71
CA ILE A 14 4.73 -10.54 22.71
C ILE A 14 4.27 -9.93 21.38
N LEU A 15 3.07 -10.27 20.92
CA LEU A 15 2.49 -9.75 19.69
C LEU A 15 2.31 -8.23 19.76
N LEU A 16 1.78 -7.73 20.87
CA LEU A 16 1.61 -6.30 21.09
C LEU A 16 2.97 -5.56 21.08
N GLY A 17 3.97 -6.10 21.77
CA GLY A 17 5.33 -5.56 21.76
C GLY A 17 5.93 -5.52 20.35
N TYR A 18 5.73 -6.59 19.57
CA TYR A 18 6.15 -6.65 18.17
C TYR A 18 5.50 -5.55 17.32
N ILE A 19 4.19 -5.34 17.46
CA ILE A 19 3.46 -4.28 16.74
C ILE A 19 3.98 -2.90 17.16
N CYS A 20 4.18 -2.65 18.44
CA CYS A 20 4.67 -1.36 18.95
C CYS A 20 6.06 -1.02 18.40
N VAL A 21 7.00 -1.97 18.41
CA VAL A 21 8.36 -1.75 17.88
C VAL A 21 8.31 -1.45 16.39
N ASN A 22 7.56 -2.24 15.60
CA ASN A 22 7.43 -2.00 14.18
C ASN A 22 6.72 -0.68 13.87
N SER A 23 5.72 -0.28 14.67
CA SER A 23 5.05 1.02 14.53
C SER A 23 6.02 2.19 14.74
N ALA A 24 6.94 2.09 15.69
CA ALA A 24 7.98 3.10 15.90
C ALA A 24 8.94 3.20 14.70
N ILE A 25 9.32 2.06 14.12
CA ILE A 25 10.17 2.02 12.93
C ILE A 25 9.41 2.61 11.71
N ILE A 26 8.16 2.21 11.51
CA ILE A 26 7.29 2.75 10.45
C ILE A 26 7.18 4.27 10.57
N TYR A 27 7.01 4.79 11.79
CA TYR A 27 6.92 6.23 12.03
C TYR A 27 8.20 6.98 11.60
N ASN A 28 9.38 6.42 11.86
CA ASN A 28 10.63 7.02 11.41
C ASN A 28 10.70 7.12 9.87
N TYR A 29 10.31 6.05 9.15
CA TYR A 29 10.26 6.09 7.69
C TYR A 29 9.17 7.03 7.14
N LEU A 30 8.01 7.13 7.80
CA LEU A 30 6.98 8.11 7.43
C LEU A 30 7.52 9.54 7.51
N ARG A 31 8.32 9.85 8.52
CA ARG A 31 8.96 11.17 8.65
C ARG A 31 9.95 11.47 7.53
N GLU A 32 10.65 10.48 7.01
CA GLU A 32 11.55 10.63 5.85
C GLU A 32 10.77 11.04 4.61
N TYR A 33 9.54 10.57 4.44
CA TYR A 33 8.61 11.03 3.39
C TYR A 33 7.90 12.36 3.71
N GLY A 34 8.13 12.95 4.88
CA GLY A 34 7.46 14.19 5.31
C GLY A 34 6.06 13.98 5.90
N TYR A 35 5.68 12.75 6.22
CA TYR A 35 4.40 12.42 6.85
C TYR A 35 4.52 12.33 8.37
N GLY A 36 3.39 12.45 9.06
CA GLY A 36 3.32 12.52 10.52
C GLY A 36 2.64 11.35 11.20
N ILE A 37 2.30 11.59 12.46
CA ILE A 37 1.64 10.59 13.31
C ILE A 37 0.23 10.23 12.82
N ASN A 38 -0.43 11.11 12.07
CA ASN A 38 -1.78 10.91 11.58
C ASN A 38 -1.87 9.78 10.53
N GLU A 39 -0.79 9.56 9.77
CA GLU A 39 -0.68 8.51 8.76
C GLU A 39 -0.27 7.16 9.36
N LEU A 40 0.28 7.16 10.58
CA LEU A 40 0.82 5.96 11.23
C LEU A 40 -0.20 4.82 11.37
N PRO A 41 -1.43 5.02 11.90
CA PRO A 41 -2.37 3.92 12.06
C PRO A 41 -2.76 3.26 10.73
N LYS A 42 -2.95 4.09 9.69
CA LYS A 42 -3.28 3.62 8.34
C LYS A 42 -2.12 2.86 7.71
N THR A 43 -0.88 3.34 7.92
CA THR A 43 0.33 2.67 7.42
C THR A 43 0.57 1.33 8.13
N VAL A 44 0.33 1.27 9.43
CA VAL A 44 0.36 0.00 10.18
C VAL A 44 -0.69 -0.98 9.62
N ALA A 45 -1.89 -0.53 9.29
CA ALA A 45 -2.91 -1.36 8.66
C ALA A 45 -2.48 -1.89 7.26
N VAL A 46 -1.74 -1.08 6.48
CA VAL A 46 -1.15 -1.51 5.21
C VAL A 46 -0.08 -2.58 5.45
N TRP A 47 0.82 -2.36 6.39
CA TRP A 47 1.85 -3.33 6.76
C TRP A 47 1.25 -4.65 7.25
N MET A 48 0.24 -4.60 8.11
CA MET A 48 -0.49 -5.77 8.61
C MET A 48 -1.39 -6.43 7.54
N ARG A 49 -1.38 -5.94 6.31
CA ARG A 49 -2.19 -6.42 5.17
C ARG A 49 -3.70 -6.30 5.36
N VAL A 50 -4.15 -5.47 6.30
CA VAL A 50 -5.58 -5.15 6.50
C VAL A 50 -6.06 -4.17 5.42
N SER A 51 -5.18 -3.28 4.94
CA SER A 51 -5.47 -2.33 3.87
C SER A 51 -4.59 -2.57 2.64
N ALA A 52 -5.12 -2.21 1.46
CA ALA A 52 -4.34 -2.20 0.21
C ALA A 52 -3.50 -0.93 0.05
N GLY A 53 -3.89 0.15 0.71
CA GLY A 53 -3.26 1.46 0.62
C GLY A 53 -4.26 2.58 0.90
N PHE A 54 -3.75 3.80 1.00
CA PHE A 54 -4.55 5.01 1.19
C PHE A 54 -3.84 6.21 0.58
N THR A 55 -4.60 7.13 0.00
CA THR A 55 -4.10 8.37 -0.58
C THR A 55 -3.48 9.27 0.48
N VAL A 56 -2.31 9.83 0.19
CA VAL A 56 -1.59 10.78 1.07
C VAL A 56 -1.43 12.15 0.41
N ALA A 57 -1.41 12.21 -0.92
CA ALA A 57 -1.37 13.45 -1.67
C ALA A 57 -2.02 13.23 -3.05
N GLU A 58 -2.48 14.31 -3.65
CA GLU A 58 -3.09 14.29 -4.98
C GLU A 58 -2.54 15.44 -5.81
N SER A 59 -2.34 15.17 -7.11
CA SER A 59 -2.12 16.19 -8.13
C SER A 59 -3.28 16.20 -9.14
N ASP A 60 -3.20 17.05 -10.15
CA ASP A 60 -4.24 17.13 -11.19
C ASP A 60 -4.39 15.81 -11.97
N ASN A 61 -3.30 15.08 -12.16
CA ASN A 61 -3.24 13.89 -13.02
C ASN A 61 -2.85 12.60 -12.30
N ALA A 62 -2.43 12.66 -11.04
CA ALA A 62 -1.95 11.51 -10.29
C ALA A 62 -2.41 11.53 -8.84
N ASP A 63 -2.50 10.35 -8.26
CA ASP A 63 -2.72 10.12 -6.84
C ASP A 63 -1.45 9.50 -6.23
N PHE A 64 -1.03 10.00 -5.09
CA PHE A 64 0.07 9.44 -4.32
C PHE A 64 -0.48 8.71 -3.10
N PHE A 65 -0.15 7.44 -2.99
CA PHE A 65 -0.68 6.61 -1.92
C PHE A 65 0.41 5.80 -1.21
N ILE A 66 0.23 5.60 0.08
CA ILE A 66 1.00 4.63 0.84
C ILE A 66 0.37 3.26 0.64
N GLY A 67 1.15 2.33 0.12
CA GLY A 67 0.73 1.00 -0.19
C GLY A 67 1.69 -0.07 0.34
N ARG A 68 1.41 -1.32 0.00
CA ARG A 68 2.23 -2.48 0.40
C ARG A 68 3.60 -2.40 -0.23
N SER A 69 4.63 -2.79 0.51
CA SER A 69 6.03 -2.77 0.05
C SER A 69 6.28 -3.66 -1.18
N TYR A 70 5.45 -4.68 -1.40
CA TYR A 70 5.58 -5.61 -2.52
C TYR A 70 4.63 -5.21 -3.68
N SER A 71 5.20 -4.68 -4.76
CA SER A 71 4.48 -4.22 -5.94
C SER A 71 3.71 -5.32 -6.68
N GLY A 72 4.16 -6.57 -6.61
CA GLY A 72 3.46 -7.73 -7.16
C GLY A 72 2.04 -7.94 -6.60
N TYR A 73 1.72 -7.34 -5.46
CA TYR A 73 0.36 -7.29 -4.95
C TYR A 73 -0.58 -6.51 -5.90
N TYR A 74 -0.14 -5.34 -6.38
CA TYR A 74 -0.92 -4.50 -7.31
C TYR A 74 -1.00 -5.14 -8.69
N LYS A 75 0.08 -5.80 -9.14
CA LYS A 75 0.05 -6.61 -10.37
C LYS A 75 -1.08 -7.64 -10.32
N LYS A 76 -1.14 -8.44 -9.26
CA LYS A 76 -2.21 -9.44 -9.09
C LYS A 76 -3.60 -8.80 -8.98
N MET A 77 -3.72 -7.62 -8.39
CA MET A 77 -5.00 -6.89 -8.37
C MET A 77 -5.43 -6.47 -9.76
N CYS A 78 -4.52 -5.93 -10.58
CA CYS A 78 -4.80 -5.57 -11.96
C CYS A 78 -5.22 -6.80 -12.79
N GLU A 79 -4.47 -7.90 -12.69
CA GLU A 79 -4.78 -9.15 -13.39
C GLU A 79 -6.16 -9.71 -13.01
N LYS A 80 -6.51 -9.69 -11.72
CA LYS A 80 -7.84 -10.11 -11.23
C LYS A 80 -8.98 -9.23 -11.75
N LYS A 81 -8.69 -7.96 -12.05
CA LYS A 81 -9.64 -7.01 -12.65
C LYS A 81 -9.66 -7.09 -14.19
N GLY A 82 -8.96 -8.05 -14.77
CA GLY A 82 -8.92 -8.30 -16.20
C GLY A 82 -7.95 -7.44 -16.98
N TYR A 83 -7.01 -6.76 -16.32
CA TYR A 83 -5.95 -6.01 -17.00
C TYR A 83 -4.79 -6.94 -17.37
N TYR A 84 -4.23 -6.70 -18.57
CA TYR A 84 -2.91 -7.20 -18.91
C TYR A 84 -1.86 -6.31 -18.25
N VAL A 85 -0.88 -6.90 -17.58
CA VAL A 85 0.12 -6.15 -16.82
C VAL A 85 1.50 -6.38 -17.37
N GLU A 86 2.13 -5.30 -17.80
CA GLU A 86 3.53 -5.25 -18.21
C GLU A 86 4.35 -4.52 -17.17
N GLN A 87 5.49 -5.08 -16.81
CA GLN A 87 6.43 -4.47 -15.89
C GLN A 87 7.62 -3.90 -16.64
N MET A 88 7.84 -2.61 -16.48
CA MET A 88 8.94 -1.86 -17.10
C MET A 88 9.91 -1.40 -16.02
N GLY A 89 10.87 -2.26 -15.68
CA GLY A 89 11.74 -2.03 -14.53
C GLY A 89 10.95 -2.08 -13.21
N ARG A 90 10.89 -0.95 -12.50
CA ARG A 90 10.10 -0.81 -11.26
C ARG A 90 8.64 -0.41 -11.51
N ASP A 91 8.39 0.26 -12.62
CA ASP A 91 7.07 0.74 -12.99
C ASP A 91 6.23 -0.39 -13.56
N MET A 92 4.92 -0.24 -13.44
CA MET A 92 3.96 -1.22 -13.90
C MET A 92 2.86 -0.51 -14.69
N ILE A 93 2.55 -1.07 -15.86
CA ILE A 93 1.48 -0.60 -16.73
C ILE A 93 0.44 -1.71 -16.83
N ALA A 94 -0.79 -1.38 -16.48
CA ALA A 94 -1.95 -2.27 -16.63
C ALA A 94 -2.84 -1.75 -17.76
N THR A 95 -3.10 -2.58 -18.77
CA THR A 95 -3.86 -2.17 -19.96
C THR A 95 -5.07 -3.06 -20.20
N ASN A 96 -6.21 -2.44 -20.55
CA ASN A 96 -7.40 -3.12 -21.05
C ASN A 96 -8.30 -2.12 -21.79
N SER A 97 -8.37 -2.23 -23.12
CA SER A 97 -9.16 -1.33 -23.98
C SER A 97 -10.69 -1.42 -23.79
N GLN A 98 -11.18 -2.37 -23.01
CA GLN A 98 -12.61 -2.55 -22.73
C GLN A 98 -13.03 -1.93 -21.38
N LYS A 99 -12.07 -1.41 -20.62
CA LYS A 99 -12.32 -0.82 -19.30
C LYS A 99 -12.41 0.70 -19.36
N ARG A 100 -13.03 1.31 -18.34
CA ARG A 100 -13.13 2.76 -18.19
C ARG A 100 -11.77 3.47 -18.23
N TYR A 101 -10.77 2.86 -17.57
CA TYR A 101 -9.38 3.28 -17.63
C TYR A 101 -8.64 2.26 -18.49
N GLU A 102 -8.31 2.67 -19.71
CA GLU A 102 -7.61 1.79 -20.68
C GLU A 102 -6.18 1.48 -20.22
N SER A 103 -5.52 2.46 -19.62
CA SER A 103 -4.14 2.34 -19.13
C SER A 103 -4.00 2.91 -17.73
N ILE A 104 -3.50 2.09 -16.81
CA ILE A 104 -3.22 2.49 -15.43
C ILE A 104 -1.74 2.27 -15.14
N TYR A 105 -1.07 3.28 -14.60
CA TYR A 105 0.35 3.29 -14.29
C TYR A 105 0.55 3.28 -12.78
N PHE A 106 1.45 2.43 -12.31
CA PHE A 106 1.91 2.38 -10.93
C PHE A 106 3.41 2.59 -10.89
N SER A 107 3.87 3.63 -10.22
CA SER A 107 5.28 3.94 -10.04
C SER A 107 5.63 3.96 -8.56
N PRO A 108 6.42 2.98 -8.07
CA PRO A 108 6.88 3.01 -6.69
C PRO A 108 8.01 4.03 -6.51
N ASP A 109 7.94 4.82 -5.44
CA ASP A 109 9.02 5.68 -5.01
C ASP A 109 10.21 4.83 -4.55
N ILE A 110 11.42 5.33 -4.83
CA ILE A 110 12.70 4.67 -4.50
C ILE A 110 13.56 5.44 -3.51
N ASP A 111 13.19 6.68 -3.18
CA ASP A 111 14.00 7.54 -2.34
C ASP A 111 14.05 7.02 -0.91
N VAL A 112 12.97 6.39 -0.44
CA VAL A 112 12.91 5.73 0.86
C VAL A 112 12.65 4.23 0.67
N TRP A 113 13.65 3.41 0.99
CA TRP A 113 13.53 1.96 0.92
C TRP A 113 13.19 1.36 2.29
N CYS A 114 11.98 0.81 2.42
CA CYS A 114 11.62 0.08 3.63
C CYS A 114 10.79 -1.18 3.31
N HIS A 115 10.73 -2.12 4.27
CA HIS A 115 9.99 -3.38 4.14
C HIS A 115 8.53 -3.28 4.57
N TRP A 116 8.16 -2.22 5.27
CA TRP A 116 6.84 -2.10 5.91
C TRP A 116 5.79 -1.55 4.97
N PHE A 117 6.16 -0.56 4.14
CA PHE A 117 5.29 0.09 3.18
C PHE A 117 6.10 0.70 2.04
N ARG A 118 5.42 1.24 1.05
CA ARG A 118 6.03 2.04 -0.01
C ARG A 118 5.07 3.13 -0.46
N LEU A 119 5.63 4.26 -0.86
CA LEU A 119 4.90 5.30 -1.56
C LEU A 119 4.79 4.93 -3.04
N TYR A 120 3.60 5.10 -3.61
CA TYR A 120 3.32 4.88 -5.03
C TYR A 120 2.66 6.11 -5.62
N GLU A 121 2.96 6.34 -6.88
CA GLU A 121 2.16 7.16 -7.76
C GLU A 121 1.25 6.24 -8.59
N ILE A 122 -0.04 6.59 -8.69
CA ILE A 122 -1.00 5.96 -9.59
C ILE A 122 -1.59 7.04 -10.50
N CYS A 123 -1.58 6.79 -11.81
CA CYS A 123 -2.17 7.68 -12.80
C CYS A 123 -2.76 6.88 -13.97
N SER A 124 -3.54 7.57 -14.81
CA SER A 124 -4.10 7.00 -16.04
C SER A 124 -4.06 8.04 -17.15
N ASN A 125 -3.97 7.59 -18.39
CA ASN A 125 -4.10 8.45 -19.58
C ASN A 125 -5.56 8.87 -19.83
N ASP A 126 -6.53 8.15 -19.26
CA ASP A 126 -7.97 8.32 -19.52
C ASP A 126 -8.65 9.20 -18.45
N GLY A 127 -7.89 9.78 -17.55
CA GLY A 127 -8.35 10.64 -16.46
C GLY A 127 -7.70 10.32 -15.12
N LYS A 128 -7.97 11.16 -14.12
CA LYS A 128 -7.46 10.92 -12.77
C LYS A 128 -8.06 9.64 -12.19
N ILE A 129 -7.22 8.83 -11.60
CA ILE A 129 -7.59 7.63 -10.84
C ILE A 129 -6.94 7.67 -9.47
N THR A 130 -7.69 7.38 -8.41
CA THR A 130 -7.18 7.20 -7.06
C THR A 130 -7.05 5.73 -6.70
N ILE A 131 -6.27 5.40 -5.68
CA ILE A 131 -6.17 4.02 -5.20
C ILE A 131 -7.53 3.47 -4.73
N ASP A 132 -8.40 4.32 -4.18
CA ASP A 132 -9.73 3.92 -3.76
C ASP A 132 -10.67 3.66 -4.92
N GLU A 133 -10.59 4.46 -5.99
CA GLU A 133 -11.32 4.21 -7.24
C GLU A 133 -10.82 2.93 -7.91
N PHE A 134 -9.50 2.75 -8.00
CA PHE A 134 -8.91 1.53 -8.55
C PHE A 134 -9.39 0.27 -7.81
N ARG A 135 -9.51 0.31 -6.49
CA ARG A 135 -10.02 -0.82 -5.70
C ARG A 135 -11.47 -1.18 -6.02
N LYS A 136 -12.29 -0.19 -6.39
CA LYS A 136 -13.72 -0.33 -6.72
C LYS A 136 -13.97 -0.71 -8.18
N LEU A 137 -12.95 -0.68 -9.05
CA LEU A 137 -13.09 -1.14 -10.44
C LEU A 137 -13.47 -2.62 -10.47
N GLU A 138 -14.48 -2.96 -11.28
CA GLU A 138 -14.92 -4.34 -11.58
C GLU A 138 -14.19 -4.93 -12.78
#